data_431b0b617697ceee9515436985cb31d6
#
_entry.id   431b0b617697ceee9515436985cb31d6
#
_cell.length_a   1.000
_cell.length_b   1.000
_cell.length_c   1.000
_cell.angle_alpha   90.00
_cell.angle_beta   90.00
_cell.angle_gamma   90.00
#
_symmetry.space_group_name_H-M   'P 1'
#
loop_
_entity.id
_entity.type
_entity.pdbx_description
1 polymer ?
#
loop_
_entity_poly.entity_id
_entity_poly.type
_entity_poly.pdbx_seq_one_letter_code
_entity_poly.pdbx_strand_id
1 'polypeptide(L)'
;MIEEFLGVFNNLKGYIKRNKFVLSLILGVYLLVNINISLAEYPYIDDIGRQVLGYTGFSEHYSRYLSEFSARLIQGGTHLTDPGLTTNIISAFILTFASTILLFVLFPSKKVTPVLALASTVIGINPWFLEPLSFRFDNPFMSLSILVS
;
A
#
# COMPACT_ATOMS: atom_id res chain seq x y z
N MET A 1 6.05 -27.08 -8.19
CA MET A 1 5.42 -25.72 -8.24
C MET A 1 4.47 -25.46 -7.06
N ILE A 2 3.36 -26.23 -6.86
CA ILE A 2 2.44 -25.99 -5.72
C ILE A 2 3.13 -26.22 -4.37
N GLU A 3 3.91 -27.28 -4.21
CA GLU A 3 4.64 -27.56 -2.97
C GLU A 3 5.71 -26.51 -2.66
N GLU A 4 6.42 -26.02 -3.65
CA GLU A 4 7.39 -24.93 -3.48
C GLU A 4 6.70 -23.64 -3.04
N PHE A 5 5.58 -23.29 -3.67
CA PHE A 5 4.78 -22.13 -3.29
C PHE A 5 4.28 -22.24 -1.84
N LEU A 6 3.76 -23.40 -1.43
CA LEU A 6 3.35 -23.67 -0.06
C LEU A 6 4.52 -23.58 0.92
N GLY A 7 5.71 -24.02 0.50
CA GLY A 7 6.95 -23.89 1.28
C GLY A 7 7.32 -22.43 1.53
N VAL A 8 7.32 -21.60 0.48
CA VAL A 8 7.62 -20.15 0.60
C VAL A 8 6.57 -19.46 1.49
N PHE A 9 5.29 -19.77 1.31
CA PHE A 9 4.22 -19.21 2.11
C PHE A 9 4.35 -19.55 3.60
N ASN A 10 4.67 -20.80 3.92
CA ASN A 10 4.89 -21.23 5.31
C ASN A 10 6.12 -20.54 5.93
N ASN A 11 7.19 -20.37 5.15
CA ASN A 11 8.39 -19.65 5.58
C ASN A 11 8.08 -18.17 5.86
N LEU A 12 7.33 -17.50 4.99
CA LEU A 12 6.88 -16.12 5.18
C LEU A 12 6.00 -16.00 6.44
N LYS A 13 5.05 -16.91 6.63
CA LYS A 13 4.20 -16.95 7.84
C LYS A 13 5.04 -17.09 9.12
N GLY A 14 6.03 -17.99 9.10
CA GLY A 14 7.00 -18.17 10.20
C GLY A 14 7.81 -16.90 10.44
N TYR A 15 8.27 -16.24 9.37
CA TYR A 15 9.01 -14.99 9.44
C TYR A 15 8.19 -13.86 10.07
N ILE A 16 6.94 -13.68 9.65
CA ILE A 16 6.01 -12.68 10.21
C ILE A 16 5.80 -12.95 11.71
N LYS A 17 5.54 -14.21 12.09
CA LYS A 17 5.35 -14.57 13.50
C LYS A 17 6.58 -14.26 14.38
N ARG A 18 7.77 -14.51 13.87
CA ARG A 18 9.04 -14.26 14.58
C ARG A 18 9.33 -12.77 14.74
N ASN A 19 8.95 -11.94 13.77
CA ASN A 19 9.27 -10.52 13.70
C ASN A 19 8.07 -9.59 13.98
N LYS A 20 6.95 -10.12 14.48
CA LYS A 20 5.66 -9.41 14.60
C LYS A 20 5.77 -8.02 15.24
N PHE A 21 6.58 -7.88 16.30
CA PHE A 21 6.75 -6.61 17.02
C PHE A 21 7.42 -5.55 16.12
N VAL A 22 8.45 -5.93 15.38
CA VAL A 22 9.17 -5.01 14.50
C VAL A 22 8.35 -4.70 13.25
N LEU A 23 7.56 -5.66 12.76
CA LEU A 23 6.63 -5.42 11.65
C LEU A 23 5.47 -4.49 12.05
N SER A 24 5.03 -4.54 13.33
CA SER A 24 4.04 -3.57 13.82
C SER A 24 4.61 -2.14 13.91
N LEU A 25 5.91 -1.98 14.08
CA LEU A 25 6.57 -0.68 13.99
C LEU A 25 6.49 -0.12 12.56
N ILE A 26 6.74 -0.95 11.54
CA ILE A 26 6.58 -0.55 10.13
C ILE A 26 5.14 -0.08 9.86
N LEU A 27 4.16 -0.86 10.29
CA LEU A 27 2.75 -0.48 10.17
C LEU A 27 2.45 0.85 10.88
N GLY A 28 2.97 1.04 12.10
CA GLY A 28 2.80 2.28 12.85
C GLY A 28 3.34 3.50 12.11
N VAL A 29 4.51 3.37 11.48
CA VAL A 29 5.11 4.44 10.67
C VAL A 29 4.26 4.76 9.45
N TYR A 30 3.83 3.74 8.70
CA TYR A 30 2.97 3.97 7.53
C TYR A 30 1.60 4.53 7.90
N LEU A 31 0.99 4.06 8.99
CA LEU A 31 -0.28 4.62 9.48
C LEU A 31 -0.09 6.09 9.88
N LEU A 32 0.97 6.41 10.60
CA LEU A 32 1.26 7.79 11.00
C LEU A 32 1.38 8.71 9.78
N VAL A 33 2.11 8.32 8.75
CA VAL A 33 2.28 9.13 7.54
C VAL A 33 0.96 9.25 6.78
N ASN A 34 0.29 8.12 6.49
CA ASN A 34 -0.94 8.12 5.71
C ASN A 34 -2.10 8.86 6.42
N ILE A 35 -2.23 8.72 7.74
CA ILE A 35 -3.25 9.45 8.51
C ILE A 35 -2.97 10.95 8.47
N ASN A 36 -1.71 11.39 8.61
CA ASN A 36 -1.40 12.82 8.52
C ASN A 36 -1.68 13.40 7.14
N ILE A 37 -1.37 12.65 6.07
CA ILE A 37 -1.71 13.06 4.69
C ILE A 37 -3.22 13.18 4.55
N SER A 38 -3.99 12.21 5.05
CA SER A 38 -5.45 12.25 4.99
C SER A 38 -6.05 13.42 5.77
N LEU A 39 -5.52 13.71 6.95
CA LEU A 39 -5.98 14.81 7.80
C LEU A 39 -5.62 16.20 7.27
N ALA A 40 -4.65 16.30 6.37
CA ALA A 40 -4.32 17.55 5.70
C ALA A 40 -5.45 18.05 4.78
N GLU A 41 -6.38 17.15 4.39
CA GLU A 41 -7.58 17.43 3.57
C GLU A 41 -7.28 18.27 2.31
N TYR A 42 -6.11 18.07 1.71
CA TYR A 42 -5.68 18.79 0.51
C TYR A 42 -6.08 17.98 -0.73
N PRO A 43 -7.22 18.29 -1.39
CA PRO A 43 -7.64 17.57 -2.57
C PRO A 43 -6.72 17.90 -3.74
N TYR A 44 -6.22 16.87 -4.40
CA TYR A 44 -5.52 17.01 -5.66
C TYR A 44 -6.51 17.33 -6.78
N ILE A 45 -6.05 17.94 -7.86
CA ILE A 45 -6.93 18.32 -8.98
C ILE A 45 -7.66 17.11 -9.57
N ASP A 46 -6.97 15.97 -9.64
CA ASP A 46 -7.55 14.71 -10.14
C ASP A 46 -8.61 14.15 -9.18
N ASP A 47 -8.43 14.32 -7.87
CA ASP A 47 -9.43 13.93 -6.87
C ASP A 47 -10.72 14.73 -7.02
N ILE A 48 -10.61 16.05 -7.27
CA ILE A 48 -11.76 16.92 -7.51
C ILE A 48 -12.49 16.48 -8.77
N GLY A 49 -11.76 16.20 -9.85
CA GLY A 49 -12.33 15.68 -11.09
C GLY A 49 -13.10 14.39 -10.89
N ARG A 50 -12.55 13.46 -10.13
CA ARG A 50 -13.19 12.17 -9.81
C ARG A 50 -14.40 12.30 -8.91
N GLN A 51 -14.36 13.17 -7.91
CA GLN A 51 -15.53 13.47 -7.08
C GLN A 51 -16.72 13.99 -7.89
N VAL A 52 -16.44 14.86 -8.87
CA VAL A 52 -17.48 15.44 -9.72
C VAL A 52 -18.01 14.43 -10.74
N LEU A 53 -17.12 13.66 -11.37
CA LEU A 53 -17.49 12.72 -12.43
C LEU A 53 -18.01 11.38 -11.89
N GLY A 54 -17.59 10.98 -10.70
CA GLY A 54 -18.06 9.76 -10.03
C GLY A 54 -17.59 8.45 -10.67
N TYR A 55 -16.54 8.47 -11.50
CA TYR A 55 -16.01 7.25 -12.13
C TYR A 55 -14.49 7.20 -12.13
N THR A 56 -13.93 6.00 -12.31
CA THR A 56 -12.49 5.76 -12.22
C THR A 56 -11.73 6.16 -13.49
N GLY A 57 -12.24 5.82 -14.65
CA GLY A 57 -11.66 6.13 -15.96
C GLY A 57 -10.28 5.52 -16.24
N PHE A 58 -9.78 4.63 -15.39
CA PHE A 58 -8.41 4.09 -15.52
C PHE A 58 -8.22 3.22 -16.75
N SER A 59 -9.20 2.36 -17.05
CA SER A 59 -9.13 1.45 -18.19
C SER A 59 -9.30 2.18 -19.53
N GLU A 60 -10.15 3.20 -19.56
CA GLU A 60 -10.50 3.92 -20.79
C GLU A 60 -9.39 4.87 -21.24
N HIS A 61 -8.79 5.62 -20.29
CA HIS A 61 -7.81 6.65 -20.64
C HIS A 61 -6.36 6.20 -20.50
N TYR A 62 -6.07 5.23 -19.64
CA TYR A 62 -4.69 4.87 -19.28
C TYR A 62 -4.37 3.39 -19.44
N SER A 63 -5.28 2.56 -19.96
CA SER A 63 -5.13 1.10 -20.09
C SER A 63 -4.74 0.41 -18.76
N ARG A 64 -5.12 1.00 -17.62
CA ARG A 64 -4.80 0.49 -16.28
C ARG A 64 -5.90 -0.42 -15.76
N TYR A 65 -6.09 -1.57 -16.40
CA TYR A 65 -7.16 -2.52 -16.05
C TYR A 65 -7.09 -3.06 -14.62
N LEU A 66 -5.88 -3.30 -14.11
CA LEU A 66 -5.71 -3.78 -12.74
C LEU A 66 -6.09 -2.70 -11.70
N SER A 67 -5.76 -1.45 -11.98
CA SER A 67 -6.17 -0.31 -11.12
C SER A 67 -7.70 -0.15 -11.14
N GLU A 68 -8.33 -0.28 -12.30
CA GLU A 68 -9.78 -0.24 -12.44
C GLU A 68 -10.46 -1.36 -11.64
N PHE A 69 -9.96 -2.60 -11.76
CA PHE A 69 -10.47 -3.73 -10.99
C PHE A 69 -10.31 -3.52 -9.49
N SER A 70 -9.13 -3.08 -9.05
CA SER A 70 -8.84 -2.82 -7.64
C SER A 70 -9.71 -1.68 -7.09
N ALA A 71 -9.94 -0.62 -7.89
CA ALA A 71 -10.82 0.47 -7.52
C ALA A 71 -12.26 0.01 -7.27
N ARG A 72 -12.80 -0.80 -8.19
CA ARG A 72 -14.14 -1.37 -8.06
C ARG A 72 -14.27 -2.27 -6.83
N LEU A 73 -13.22 -3.04 -6.53
CA LEU A 73 -13.20 -3.89 -5.34
C LEU A 73 -13.20 -3.07 -4.04
N ILE A 74 -12.37 -2.02 -3.97
CA ILE A 74 -12.23 -1.18 -2.77
C ILE A 74 -13.47 -0.31 -2.56
N GLN A 75 -14.05 0.22 -3.64
CA GLN A 75 -15.22 1.08 -3.59
C GLN A 75 -16.55 0.29 -3.51
N GLY A 76 -16.49 -1.03 -3.75
CA GLY A 76 -17.71 -1.86 -3.78
C GLY A 76 -18.62 -1.63 -4.97
N GLY A 77 -18.13 -0.93 -6.01
CA GLY A 77 -18.93 -0.60 -7.20
C GLY A 77 -18.17 0.21 -8.24
N THR A 78 -18.91 0.70 -9.23
CA THR A 78 -18.37 1.53 -10.32
C THR A 78 -18.41 3.03 -10.02
N HIS A 79 -19.17 3.43 -9.02
CA HIS A 79 -19.30 4.82 -8.61
C HIS A 79 -18.30 5.14 -7.51
N LEU A 80 -17.47 6.14 -7.73
CA LEU A 80 -16.52 6.61 -6.73
C LEU A 80 -17.24 7.48 -5.69
N THR A 81 -17.10 7.10 -4.44
CA THR A 81 -17.44 7.93 -3.30
C THR A 81 -16.18 8.36 -2.58
N ASP A 82 -16.15 9.49 -1.93
CA ASP A 82 -14.99 9.90 -1.14
C ASP A 82 -14.73 8.86 -0.03
N PRO A 83 -13.64 8.11 -0.14
CA PRO A 83 -13.33 7.04 0.82
C PRO A 83 -12.74 7.58 2.13
N GLY A 84 -12.49 8.89 2.20
CA GLY A 84 -11.89 9.54 3.38
C GLY A 84 -10.59 8.88 3.79
N LEU A 85 -10.51 8.48 5.06
CA LEU A 85 -9.33 7.84 5.65
C LEU A 85 -9.12 6.38 5.20
N THR A 86 -10.14 5.72 4.62
CA THR A 86 -10.11 4.27 4.36
C THR A 86 -9.00 3.88 3.37
N THR A 87 -8.86 4.61 2.26
CA THR A 87 -7.82 4.33 1.25
C THR A 87 -6.42 4.50 1.82
N ASN A 88 -6.21 5.47 2.67
CA ASN A 88 -4.93 5.70 3.34
C ASN A 88 -4.57 4.57 4.32
N ILE A 89 -5.55 4.05 5.05
CA ILE A 89 -5.35 2.87 5.92
C ILE A 89 -5.01 1.64 5.08
N ILE A 90 -5.74 1.38 4.00
CA ILE A 90 -5.47 0.26 3.08
C ILE A 90 -4.04 0.36 2.52
N SER A 91 -3.62 1.55 2.07
CA SER A 91 -2.26 1.80 1.58
C SER A 91 -1.19 1.51 2.63
N ALA A 92 -1.42 1.90 3.88
CA ALA A 92 -0.49 1.61 4.97
C ALA A 92 -0.30 0.09 5.16
N PHE A 93 -1.36 -0.71 5.05
CA PHE A 93 -1.26 -2.18 5.10
C PHE A 93 -0.51 -2.75 3.90
N ILE A 94 -0.81 -2.27 2.68
CA ILE A 94 -0.12 -2.72 1.45
C ILE A 94 1.38 -2.42 1.54
N LEU A 95 1.77 -1.20 1.90
CA LEU A 95 3.17 -0.80 2.05
C LEU A 95 3.88 -1.57 3.17
N THR A 96 3.18 -1.86 4.27
CA THR A 96 3.71 -2.72 5.33
C THR A 96 4.02 -4.11 4.82
N PHE A 97 3.12 -4.66 4.01
CA PHE A 97 3.32 -5.98 3.41
C PHE A 97 4.47 -5.98 2.40
N ALA A 98 4.57 -4.94 1.55
CA ALA A 98 5.69 -4.76 0.63
C ALA A 98 7.04 -4.68 1.37
N SER A 99 7.15 -3.85 2.41
CA SER A 99 8.33 -3.77 3.27
C SER A 99 8.66 -5.11 3.95
N THR A 100 7.63 -5.85 4.36
CA THR A 100 7.80 -7.18 4.97
C THR A 100 8.36 -8.19 3.98
N ILE A 101 7.86 -8.20 2.74
CA ILE A 101 8.38 -9.06 1.66
C ILE A 101 9.83 -8.70 1.35
N LEU A 102 10.14 -7.41 1.20
CA LEU A 102 11.51 -6.94 0.97
C LEU A 102 12.46 -7.45 2.06
N LEU A 103 12.09 -7.30 3.32
CA LEU A 103 12.89 -7.79 4.45
C LEU A 103 13.00 -9.31 4.46
N PHE A 104 11.94 -10.04 4.11
CA PHE A 104 11.96 -11.49 4.02
C PHE A 104 12.90 -11.98 2.92
N VAL A 105 12.88 -11.36 1.75
CA VAL A 105 13.75 -11.71 0.62
C VAL A 105 15.21 -11.41 0.93
N LEU A 106 15.51 -10.25 1.50
CA LEU A 106 16.88 -9.83 1.78
C LEU A 106 17.47 -10.53 3.03
N PHE A 107 16.65 -10.83 4.03
CA PHE A 107 17.09 -11.35 5.33
C PHE A 107 16.21 -12.50 5.85
N PRO A 108 16.07 -13.61 5.11
CA PRO A 108 15.06 -14.65 5.41
C PRO A 108 15.29 -15.34 6.77
N SER A 109 16.54 -15.50 7.16
CA SER A 109 16.92 -16.22 8.38
C SER A 109 17.20 -15.30 9.58
N LYS A 110 17.35 -14.00 9.38
CA LYS A 110 17.73 -13.05 10.43
C LYS A 110 16.52 -12.52 11.19
N LYS A 111 16.74 -12.21 12.46
CA LYS A 111 15.81 -11.43 13.26
C LYS A 111 15.95 -9.96 12.82
N VAL A 112 14.83 -9.34 12.47
CA VAL A 112 14.80 -7.93 12.03
C VAL A 112 15.04 -7.02 13.23
N THR A 113 15.95 -6.07 13.10
CA THR A 113 16.17 -5.01 14.10
C THR A 113 15.22 -3.83 13.82
N PRO A 114 14.88 -2.99 14.83
CA PRO A 114 14.07 -1.79 14.61
C PRO A 114 14.67 -0.85 13.57
N VAL A 115 16.00 -0.71 13.53
CA VAL A 115 16.69 0.14 12.53
C VAL A 115 16.46 -0.38 11.12
N LEU A 116 16.58 -1.70 10.91
CA LEU A 116 16.36 -2.32 9.61
C LEU A 116 14.88 -2.20 9.18
N ALA A 117 13.95 -2.32 10.13
CA ALA A 117 12.53 -2.09 9.87
C ALA A 117 12.25 -0.66 9.41
N LEU A 118 12.80 0.33 10.12
CA LEU A 118 12.67 1.74 9.72
C LEU A 118 13.32 2.00 8.35
N ALA A 119 14.49 1.42 8.10
CA ALA A 119 15.12 1.54 6.77
C ALA A 119 14.24 0.97 5.65
N SER A 120 13.50 -0.11 5.89
CA SER A 120 12.61 -0.69 4.88
C SER A 120 11.41 0.18 4.53
N THR A 121 11.01 1.13 5.39
CA THR A 121 9.89 2.04 5.10
C THR A 121 10.21 3.06 4.02
N VAL A 122 11.50 3.25 3.68
CA VAL A 122 11.92 4.17 2.61
C VAL A 122 11.30 3.83 1.26
N ILE A 123 10.95 2.57 0.99
CA ILE A 123 10.27 2.19 -0.27
C ILE A 123 8.94 2.93 -0.47
N GLY A 124 8.20 3.20 0.60
CA GLY A 124 6.90 3.88 0.56
C GLY A 124 6.90 5.29 1.14
N ILE A 125 8.03 5.76 1.75
CA ILE A 125 8.13 7.11 2.35
C ILE A 125 9.36 7.83 1.75
N ASN A 126 9.54 7.72 0.46
CA ASN A 126 10.52 8.55 -0.24
C ASN A 126 9.82 9.76 -0.89
N PRO A 127 10.54 10.86 -1.16
CA PRO A 127 9.95 12.08 -1.71
C PRO A 127 9.15 11.85 -3.00
N TRP A 128 9.59 10.92 -3.84
CA TRP A 128 8.94 10.58 -5.10
C TRP A 128 7.61 9.84 -4.92
N PHE A 129 7.45 9.12 -3.81
CA PHE A 129 6.25 8.35 -3.54
C PHE A 129 5.27 9.05 -2.59
N LEU A 130 5.72 10.08 -1.86
CA LEU A 130 4.83 10.88 -1.00
C LEU A 130 3.76 11.62 -1.79
N GLU A 131 4.08 12.06 -3.02
CA GLU A 131 3.10 12.67 -3.91
C GLU A 131 1.98 11.68 -4.30
N PRO A 132 2.25 10.48 -4.84
CA PRO A 132 1.24 9.44 -5.05
C PRO A 132 0.42 9.09 -3.82
N LEU A 133 0.98 9.13 -2.62
CA LEU A 133 0.24 8.89 -1.38
C LEU A 133 -0.78 10.00 -1.06
N SER A 134 -0.63 11.19 -1.63
CA SER A 134 -1.57 12.30 -1.44
C SER A 134 -2.83 12.17 -2.30
N PHE A 135 -2.82 11.33 -3.34
CA PHE A 135 -4.02 11.07 -4.15
C PHE A 135 -5.04 10.26 -3.36
N ARG A 136 -6.16 10.87 -3.06
CA ARG A 136 -7.19 10.34 -2.17
C ARG A 136 -7.81 9.03 -2.66
N PHE A 137 -8.02 8.92 -3.98
CA PHE A 137 -8.64 7.75 -4.61
C PHE A 137 -7.61 6.72 -5.07
N ASP A 138 -6.42 7.15 -5.51
CA ASP A 138 -5.43 6.31 -6.18
C ASP A 138 -4.38 5.70 -5.26
N ASN A 139 -4.26 6.21 -4.05
CA ASN A 139 -3.27 5.82 -3.07
C ASN A 139 -3.13 4.29 -2.91
N PRO A 140 -4.20 3.47 -2.77
CA PRO A 140 -4.05 2.02 -2.68
C PRO A 140 -3.46 1.39 -3.94
N PHE A 141 -3.80 1.90 -5.13
CA PHE A 141 -3.33 1.35 -6.41
C PHE A 141 -1.87 1.68 -6.64
N MET A 142 -1.46 2.89 -6.27
CA MET A 142 -0.06 3.29 -6.29
C MET A 142 0.75 2.45 -5.29
N SER A 143 0.22 2.18 -4.10
CA SER A 143 0.85 1.31 -3.11
C SER A 143 0.96 -0.15 -3.60
N LEU A 144 -0.04 -0.66 -4.33
CA LEU A 144 0.02 -1.97 -4.97
C LEU A 144 1.12 -2.05 -6.03
N SER A 145 1.44 -0.98 -6.74
CA SER A 145 2.52 -0.98 -7.73
C SER A 145 3.88 -1.29 -7.09
N ILE A 146 4.12 -0.81 -5.87
CA ILE A 146 5.34 -1.16 -5.11
C ILE A 146 5.34 -2.63 -4.67
N LEU A 147 4.17 -3.17 -4.34
CA LEU A 147 4.07 -4.56 -3.88
C LEU A 147 4.35 -5.57 -5.01
N VAL A 148 4.01 -5.23 -6.26
CA VAL A 148 4.14 -6.15 -7.41
C VAL A 148 5.39 -5.90 -8.26
N SER A 149 6.18 -4.87 -7.97
CA SER A 149 7.47 -4.59 -8.62
C SER A 149 8.61 -5.38 -8.00
#